data_6d42cfae496a95db34b7ed4cd26b06d7
#
_entry.id   6d42cfae496a95db34b7ed4cd26b06d7
#
_cell.length_a   1.000
_cell.length_b   1.000
_cell.length_c   1.000
_cell.angle_alpha   90.00
_cell.angle_beta   90.00
_cell.angle_gamma   90.00
#
_symmetry.space_group_name_H-M   'P 1'
#
loop_
_entity.id
_entity.type
_entity.pdbx_description
1 polymer ?
#
loop_
_entity_poly.entity_id
_entity_poly.type
_entity_poly.pdbx_seq_one_letter_code
_entity_poly.pdbx_strand_id
1 'polypeptide(L)'
;MAGMSRRRPDQSEPTVDDAGPGGDVHRRTPLPLAPARGHLIVPEAVVVSTLTALRGFHGPDGRHEGIVFWAGRQDGNGQLVAAAIVPCAVHGRGFIHVDANEVGEAAHQARSRRLVLLGQVHSHPGVDTRHSDADDRLVFMARETMFSLVVSDYGDGGIPPAEGAGIHQFQDNQWVQICDADTSLIVVPAAVHT
;
A
#
# COMPACT_ATOMS: atom_id res chain seq x y z
N MET A 1 -12.39 41.79 40.69
CA MET A 1 -12.47 41.21 39.35
C MET A 1 -11.32 40.25 39.19
N ALA A 2 -11.58 38.97 39.26
CA ALA A 2 -10.57 37.89 39.20
C ALA A 2 -10.50 37.34 37.77
N GLY A 3 -9.33 37.50 37.14
CA GLY A 3 -9.09 36.98 35.79
C GLY A 3 -8.82 35.47 35.81
N MET A 4 -9.72 34.71 35.24
CA MET A 4 -9.53 33.28 35.00
C MET A 4 -8.59 33.07 33.78
N SER A 5 -7.36 32.67 34.08
CA SER A 5 -6.41 32.17 33.07
C SER A 5 -6.85 30.81 32.59
N ARG A 6 -7.29 30.68 31.33
CA ARG A 6 -7.56 29.40 30.68
C ARG A 6 -6.23 28.79 30.23
N ARG A 7 -5.82 27.70 30.86
CA ARG A 7 -4.75 26.84 30.38
C ARG A 7 -5.19 26.20 29.04
N ARG A 8 -4.33 26.32 28.00
CA ARG A 8 -4.47 25.56 26.76
C ARG A 8 -4.16 24.11 27.05
N PRO A 9 -4.87 23.13 26.41
CA PRO A 9 -4.50 21.74 26.49
C PRO A 9 -3.16 21.53 25.78
N ASP A 10 -2.29 20.80 26.45
CA ASP A 10 -1.01 20.31 25.97
C ASP A 10 -1.24 19.43 24.71
N GLN A 11 -0.84 19.93 23.55
CA GLN A 11 -0.74 19.14 22.33
C GLN A 11 0.64 18.49 22.34
N SER A 12 0.77 17.37 23.03
CA SER A 12 1.91 16.48 22.84
C SER A 12 1.82 15.91 21.43
N GLU A 13 2.66 16.42 20.53
CA GLU A 13 2.92 15.82 19.23
C GLU A 13 3.37 14.37 19.43
N PRO A 14 2.89 13.40 18.60
CA PRO A 14 3.40 12.05 18.66
C PRO A 14 4.88 12.09 18.28
N THR A 15 5.74 11.66 19.18
CA THR A 15 7.16 11.42 18.89
C THR A 15 7.22 10.31 17.83
N VAL A 16 7.66 10.69 16.63
CA VAL A 16 8.03 9.74 15.59
C VAL A 16 9.31 9.06 16.06
N ASP A 17 9.20 7.78 16.44
CA ASP A 17 10.36 6.95 16.73
C ASP A 17 11.19 6.84 15.45
N ASP A 18 12.40 7.37 15.51
CA ASP A 18 13.41 7.37 14.45
C ASP A 18 13.95 5.92 14.29
N ALA A 19 13.22 5.11 13.51
CA ALA A 19 13.71 3.79 13.13
C ALA A 19 14.87 3.97 12.14
N GLY A 20 16.08 3.71 12.59
CA GLY A 20 17.30 3.75 11.79
C GLY A 20 17.24 2.81 10.57
N PRO A 21 18.19 2.91 9.62
CA PRO A 21 18.19 2.12 8.38
C PRO A 21 18.34 0.63 8.69
N GLY A 22 17.28 -0.12 8.44
CA GLY A 22 17.21 -1.57 8.71
C GLY A 22 16.28 -1.96 9.85
N GLY A 23 15.39 -1.07 10.30
CA GLY A 23 14.43 -1.37 11.36
C GLY A 23 13.47 -2.50 10.95
N ASP A 24 13.34 -3.49 11.84
CA ASP A 24 12.32 -4.53 11.72
C ASP A 24 10.93 -3.89 11.61
N VAL A 25 10.07 -4.52 10.80
CA VAL A 25 8.66 -4.16 10.73
C VAL A 25 8.02 -4.35 12.10
N HIS A 26 7.59 -3.26 12.71
CA HIS A 26 6.99 -3.29 14.05
C HIS A 26 5.57 -3.87 13.99
N ARG A 27 5.47 -5.18 14.12
CA ARG A 27 4.21 -5.89 14.27
C ARG A 27 4.23 -6.74 15.54
N ARG A 28 3.29 -6.47 16.43
CA ARG A 28 3.15 -7.20 17.70
C ARG A 28 2.64 -8.63 17.53
N THR A 29 1.78 -8.84 16.52
CA THR A 29 1.19 -10.15 16.22
C THR A 29 1.28 -10.42 14.74
N PRO A 30 1.87 -11.56 14.30
CA PRO A 30 1.88 -11.94 12.89
C PRO A 30 0.46 -12.01 12.32
N LEU A 31 0.31 -11.62 11.05
CA LEU A 31 -0.96 -11.79 10.36
C LEU A 31 -1.25 -13.28 10.14
N PRO A 32 -2.53 -13.67 10.19
CA PRO A 32 -2.92 -15.02 9.78
C PRO A 32 -2.53 -15.28 8.34
N LEU A 33 -2.12 -16.51 8.03
CA LEU A 33 -1.95 -16.98 6.66
C LEU A 33 -3.28 -17.48 6.13
N ALA A 34 -3.67 -17.06 4.95
CA ALA A 34 -4.89 -17.52 4.29
C ALA A 34 -4.72 -17.56 2.76
N PRO A 35 -5.48 -18.42 2.05
CA PRO A 35 -5.58 -18.32 0.59
C PRO A 35 -6.32 -17.03 0.20
N ALA A 36 -6.02 -16.53 -0.99
CA ALA A 36 -6.72 -15.38 -1.52
C ALA A 36 -8.19 -15.70 -1.83
N ARG A 37 -9.05 -14.72 -1.62
CA ARG A 37 -10.44 -14.76 -2.08
C ARG A 37 -10.53 -14.11 -3.44
N GLY A 38 -10.48 -14.93 -4.50
CA GLY A 38 -10.48 -14.49 -5.88
C GLY A 38 -9.08 -14.19 -6.43
N HIS A 39 -9.04 -13.56 -7.61
CA HIS A 39 -7.82 -13.30 -8.36
C HIS A 39 -7.66 -11.80 -8.63
N LEU A 40 -6.42 -11.33 -8.54
CA LEU A 40 -6.03 -9.98 -8.93
C LEU A 40 -5.23 -10.06 -10.23
N ILE A 41 -5.80 -9.58 -11.32
CA ILE A 41 -5.17 -9.55 -12.64
C ILE A 41 -4.57 -8.16 -12.85
N VAL A 42 -3.28 -8.10 -13.12
CA VAL A 42 -2.54 -6.83 -13.26
C VAL A 42 -1.79 -6.83 -14.58
N PRO A 43 -2.07 -5.92 -15.52
CA PRO A 43 -1.26 -5.74 -16.72
C PRO A 43 0.18 -5.36 -16.35
N GLU A 44 1.16 -5.93 -17.05
CA GLU A 44 2.59 -5.62 -16.85
C GLU A 44 2.88 -4.10 -16.93
N ALA A 45 2.19 -3.38 -17.81
CA ALA A 45 2.33 -1.93 -17.90
C ALA A 45 1.96 -1.19 -16.61
N VAL A 46 0.96 -1.72 -15.86
CA VAL A 46 0.59 -1.17 -14.54
C VAL A 46 1.65 -1.51 -13.49
N VAL A 47 2.21 -2.72 -13.53
CA VAL A 47 3.33 -3.11 -12.65
C VAL A 47 4.51 -2.18 -12.87
N VAL A 48 4.93 -1.97 -14.13
CA VAL A 48 6.03 -1.06 -14.48
C VAL A 48 5.77 0.36 -13.98
N SER A 49 4.55 0.89 -14.21
CA SER A 49 4.16 2.21 -13.74
C SER A 49 4.19 2.33 -12.23
N THR A 50 3.72 1.29 -11.52
CA THR A 50 3.72 1.22 -10.05
C THR A 50 5.15 1.24 -9.50
N LEU A 51 6.04 0.37 -9.98
CA LEU A 51 7.43 0.31 -9.54
C LEU A 51 8.19 1.60 -9.86
N THR A 52 7.94 2.20 -11.03
CA THR A 52 8.51 3.49 -11.39
C THR A 52 8.08 4.59 -10.42
N ALA A 53 6.81 4.63 -10.06
CA ALA A 53 6.28 5.59 -9.09
C ALA A 53 6.89 5.39 -7.71
N LEU A 54 6.92 4.15 -7.18
CA LEU A 54 7.52 3.85 -5.88
C LEU A 54 8.97 4.30 -5.79
N ARG A 55 9.78 4.00 -6.83
CA ARG A 55 11.18 4.42 -6.91
C ARG A 55 11.35 5.94 -7.03
N GLY A 56 10.32 6.66 -7.42
CA GLY A 56 10.29 8.11 -7.53
C GLY A 56 10.16 8.86 -6.21
N PHE A 57 9.83 8.17 -5.11
CA PHE A 57 9.72 8.82 -3.80
C PHE A 57 11.10 9.07 -3.19
N HIS A 58 11.48 10.35 -3.12
CA HIS A 58 12.78 10.80 -2.63
C HIS A 58 12.62 12.04 -1.76
N GLY A 59 13.57 12.23 -0.86
CA GLY A 59 13.75 13.44 -0.06
C GLY A 59 15.22 13.88 -0.01
N PRO A 60 15.52 14.94 0.75
CA PRO A 60 16.89 15.43 0.92
C PRO A 60 17.85 14.39 1.52
N ASP A 61 17.30 13.43 2.26
CA ASP A 61 18.00 12.35 2.97
C ASP A 61 18.03 11.03 2.20
N GLY A 62 17.56 11.01 0.94
CA GLY A 62 17.63 9.85 0.05
C GLY A 62 16.29 9.27 -0.36
N ARG A 63 16.22 7.95 -0.47
CA ARG A 63 15.01 7.21 -0.88
C ARG A 63 14.01 7.16 0.26
N HIS A 64 12.74 7.31 -0.09
CA HIS A 64 11.60 7.28 0.84
C HIS A 64 10.64 6.16 0.48
N GLU A 65 9.84 5.75 1.46
CA GLU A 65 8.68 4.90 1.20
C GLU A 65 7.69 5.59 0.28
N GLY A 66 7.14 4.83 -0.64
CA GLY A 66 6.15 5.29 -1.60
C GLY A 66 4.86 4.49 -1.53
N ILE A 67 3.78 5.05 -2.07
CA ILE A 67 2.48 4.39 -2.17
C ILE A 67 1.81 4.68 -3.52
N VAL A 68 1.12 3.67 -4.03
CA VAL A 68 0.31 3.73 -5.24
C VAL A 68 -1.02 3.02 -4.99
N PHE A 69 -2.12 3.60 -5.39
CA PHE A 69 -3.41 2.93 -5.39
C PHE A 69 -3.66 2.27 -6.75
N TRP A 70 -4.15 1.04 -6.72
CA TRP A 70 -4.60 0.34 -7.90
C TRP A 70 -6.10 0.52 -8.09
N ALA A 71 -6.46 1.04 -9.26
CA ALA A 71 -7.85 1.23 -9.66
C ALA A 71 -8.18 0.30 -10.83
N GLY A 72 -9.40 -0.22 -10.82
CA GLY A 72 -9.82 -1.19 -11.83
C GLY A 72 -11.29 -1.56 -11.74
N ARG A 73 -11.61 -2.75 -12.19
CA ARG A 73 -12.94 -3.33 -12.14
C ARG A 73 -12.94 -4.64 -11.39
N GLN A 74 -14.04 -4.90 -10.73
CA GLN A 74 -14.31 -6.18 -10.06
C GLN A 74 -15.55 -6.79 -10.68
N ASP A 75 -15.47 -8.08 -11.02
CA ASP A 75 -16.58 -8.89 -11.50
C ASP A 75 -16.48 -10.29 -10.85
N GLY A 76 -17.52 -10.63 -10.08
CA GLY A 76 -17.48 -11.86 -9.27
C GLY A 76 -16.26 -11.93 -8.37
N ASN A 77 -15.48 -13.00 -8.52
CA ASN A 77 -14.23 -13.22 -7.77
C ASN A 77 -12.99 -12.66 -8.46
N GLY A 78 -13.14 -12.00 -9.63
CA GLY A 78 -12.04 -11.45 -10.40
C GLY A 78 -11.91 -9.95 -10.21
N GLN A 79 -10.68 -9.47 -10.03
CA GLN A 79 -10.33 -8.05 -10.01
C GLN A 79 -9.33 -7.77 -11.11
N LEU A 80 -9.63 -6.83 -12.00
CA LEU A 80 -8.74 -6.40 -13.08
C LEU A 80 -8.26 -4.98 -12.80
N VAL A 81 -6.98 -4.83 -12.55
CA VAL A 81 -6.34 -3.51 -12.41
C VAL A 81 -6.20 -2.86 -13.77
N ALA A 82 -6.60 -1.61 -13.89
CA ALA A 82 -6.55 -0.85 -15.14
C ALA A 82 -5.69 0.42 -15.04
N ALA A 83 -5.43 0.90 -13.84
CA ALA A 83 -4.65 2.12 -13.60
C ALA A 83 -3.93 2.10 -12.25
N ALA A 84 -2.76 2.73 -12.23
CA ALA A 84 -2.04 3.13 -11.04
C ALA A 84 -2.32 4.62 -10.76
N ILE A 85 -2.66 4.96 -9.53
CA ILE A 85 -2.92 6.33 -9.07
C ILE A 85 -1.93 6.63 -7.96
N VAL A 86 -1.09 7.64 -8.15
CA VAL A 86 -0.12 8.09 -7.14
C VAL A 86 -0.77 9.22 -6.34
N PRO A 87 -1.11 9.03 -5.06
CA PRO A 87 -1.66 10.10 -4.24
C PRO A 87 -0.57 11.07 -3.80
N CYS A 88 -0.94 12.29 -3.41
CA CYS A 88 -0.06 13.12 -2.59
C CYS A 88 0.08 12.46 -1.22
N ALA A 89 1.31 12.39 -0.71
CA ALA A 89 1.61 11.73 0.55
C ALA A 89 2.71 12.48 1.31
N VAL A 90 2.64 12.45 2.62
CA VAL A 90 3.79 12.78 3.48
C VAL A 90 4.61 11.51 3.63
N HIS A 91 5.89 11.57 3.30
CA HIS A 91 6.72 10.37 3.22
C HIS A 91 8.12 10.62 3.77
N GLY A 92 8.77 9.57 4.23
CA GLY A 92 10.12 9.55 4.76
C GLY A 92 10.78 8.20 4.51
N ARG A 93 11.97 8.01 5.10
CA ARG A 93 12.77 6.80 4.90
C ARG A 93 12.14 5.53 5.45
N GLY A 94 11.26 5.63 6.44
CA GLY A 94 10.60 4.49 7.08
C GLY A 94 9.14 4.78 7.41
N PHE A 95 8.50 5.66 6.67
CA PHE A 95 7.06 5.92 6.82
C PHE A 95 6.47 6.54 5.57
N ILE A 96 5.18 6.29 5.38
CA ILE A 96 4.34 6.99 4.43
C ILE A 96 2.97 7.25 5.04
N HIS A 97 2.39 8.42 4.76
CA HIS A 97 1.06 8.79 5.21
C HIS A 97 0.27 9.45 4.08
N VAL A 98 -0.94 8.98 3.86
CA VAL A 98 -1.91 9.56 2.93
C VAL A 98 -3.11 10.02 3.74
N ASP A 99 -3.45 11.29 3.65
CA ASP A 99 -4.62 11.79 4.36
C ASP A 99 -5.94 11.38 3.69
N ALA A 100 -7.05 11.52 4.41
CA ALA A 100 -8.37 11.11 3.95
C ALA A 100 -8.85 11.85 2.69
N ASN A 101 -8.41 13.11 2.50
CA ASN A 101 -8.79 13.89 1.33
C ASN A 101 -8.10 13.35 0.08
N GLU A 102 -6.82 12.98 0.18
CA GLU A 102 -6.04 12.39 -0.91
C GLU A 102 -6.59 11.01 -1.30
N VAL A 103 -7.00 10.19 -0.32
CA VAL A 103 -7.71 8.92 -0.60
C VAL A 103 -9.04 9.20 -1.31
N GLY A 104 -9.77 10.23 -0.85
CA GLY A 104 -11.01 10.68 -1.47
C GLY A 104 -10.82 11.14 -2.91
N GLU A 105 -9.76 11.91 -3.18
CA GLU A 105 -9.41 12.37 -4.53
C GLU A 105 -9.01 11.19 -5.43
N ALA A 106 -8.20 10.26 -4.96
CA ALA A 106 -7.85 9.04 -5.69
C ALA A 106 -9.11 8.22 -6.05
N ALA A 107 -10.04 8.08 -5.11
CA ALA A 107 -11.32 7.42 -5.34
C ALA A 107 -12.20 8.19 -6.35
N HIS A 108 -12.16 9.53 -6.32
CA HIS A 108 -12.83 10.37 -7.31
C HIS A 108 -12.24 10.18 -8.71
N GLN A 109 -10.91 10.20 -8.83
CA GLN A 109 -10.19 9.95 -10.07
C GLN A 109 -10.50 8.55 -10.65
N ALA A 110 -10.58 7.53 -9.80
CA ALA A 110 -11.00 6.20 -10.23
C ALA A 110 -12.45 6.22 -10.76
N ARG A 111 -13.39 6.77 -9.98
CA ARG A 111 -14.81 6.83 -10.37
C ARG A 111 -15.06 7.61 -11.66
N SER A 112 -14.36 8.72 -11.90
CA SER A 112 -14.48 9.51 -13.14
C SER A 112 -14.16 8.69 -14.39
N ARG A 113 -13.36 7.61 -14.23
CA ARG A 113 -12.99 6.64 -15.27
C ARG A 113 -13.82 5.35 -15.21
N ARG A 114 -14.88 5.33 -14.39
CA ARG A 114 -15.72 4.15 -14.13
C ARG A 114 -14.93 2.97 -13.53
N LEU A 115 -13.94 3.29 -12.71
CA LEU A 115 -13.12 2.34 -11.96
C LEU A 115 -13.40 2.48 -10.46
N VAL A 116 -12.98 1.50 -9.68
CA VAL A 116 -12.96 1.52 -8.22
C VAL A 116 -11.54 1.24 -7.72
N LEU A 117 -11.20 1.71 -6.53
CA LEU A 117 -9.93 1.32 -5.91
C LEU A 117 -10.01 -0.16 -5.54
N LEU A 118 -9.06 -0.96 -5.98
CA LEU A 118 -8.99 -2.41 -5.74
C LEU A 118 -7.97 -2.78 -4.68
N GLY A 119 -6.93 -1.95 -4.52
CA GLY A 119 -5.87 -2.19 -3.58
C GLY A 119 -4.89 -1.04 -3.50
N GLN A 120 -3.87 -1.26 -2.69
CA GLN A 120 -2.71 -0.39 -2.58
C GLN A 120 -1.42 -1.18 -2.76
N VAL A 121 -0.38 -0.50 -3.18
CA VAL A 121 1.00 -0.98 -3.20
C VAL A 121 1.86 0.06 -2.53
N HIS A 122 2.59 -0.30 -1.48
CA HIS A 122 3.58 0.57 -0.87
C HIS A 122 4.93 -0.11 -0.78
N SER A 123 5.97 0.63 -0.46
CA SER A 123 7.31 0.09 -0.38
C SER A 123 7.90 0.25 1.02
N HIS A 124 8.70 -0.74 1.43
CA HIS A 124 9.52 -0.69 2.64
C HIS A 124 10.99 -0.42 2.31
N PRO A 125 11.78 0.10 3.27
CA PRO A 125 13.19 0.45 3.06
C PRO A 125 14.11 -0.77 2.95
N GLY A 126 13.70 -1.93 3.43
CA GLY A 126 14.49 -3.16 3.45
C GLY A 126 13.77 -4.33 2.81
N VAL A 127 14.25 -5.53 3.13
CA VAL A 127 13.72 -6.80 2.56
C VAL A 127 12.44 -7.29 3.22
N ASP A 128 12.03 -6.70 4.34
CA ASP A 128 10.83 -7.11 5.06
C ASP A 128 9.58 -6.59 4.33
N THR A 129 8.77 -7.53 3.84
CA THR A 129 7.55 -7.25 3.09
C THR A 129 6.27 -7.56 3.87
N ARG A 130 6.38 -7.78 5.18
CA ARG A 130 5.22 -7.96 6.05
C ARG A 130 4.52 -6.63 6.31
N HIS A 131 3.21 -6.65 6.54
CA HIS A 131 2.51 -5.48 7.08
C HIS A 131 2.98 -5.17 8.51
N SER A 132 3.28 -3.91 8.77
CA SER A 132 3.40 -3.37 10.13
C SER A 132 2.02 -3.07 10.73
N ASP A 133 1.97 -2.79 12.04
CA ASP A 133 0.73 -2.29 12.66
C ASP A 133 0.33 -0.89 12.14
N ALA A 134 1.27 -0.14 11.55
CA ALA A 134 0.99 1.13 10.89
C ALA A 134 0.34 0.92 9.52
N ASP A 135 0.79 -0.07 8.75
CA ASP A 135 0.26 -0.37 7.42
C ASP A 135 -1.19 -0.79 7.44
N ASP A 136 -1.63 -1.46 8.52
CA ASP A 136 -3.04 -1.81 8.69
C ASP A 136 -3.95 -0.58 8.76
N ARG A 137 -3.41 0.59 9.11
CA ARG A 137 -4.10 1.87 9.21
C ARG A 137 -3.92 2.77 7.99
N LEU A 138 -2.98 2.44 7.08
CA LEU A 138 -2.73 3.22 5.86
C LEU A 138 -3.92 3.21 4.91
N VAL A 139 -4.70 2.14 4.90
CA VAL A 139 -5.89 2.03 4.08
C VAL A 139 -7.07 2.63 4.82
N PHE A 140 -7.44 3.84 4.45
CA PHE A 140 -8.55 4.56 5.08
C PHE A 140 -9.90 3.83 5.02
N MET A 141 -10.09 2.91 4.07
CA MET A 141 -11.31 2.12 3.92
C MET A 141 -10.97 0.71 3.42
N ALA A 142 -10.39 -0.10 4.31
CA ALA A 142 -10.24 -1.52 4.02
C ALA A 142 -11.62 -2.14 3.77
N ARG A 143 -11.77 -2.84 2.65
CA ARG A 143 -13.00 -3.53 2.27
C ARG A 143 -12.69 -4.98 1.94
N GLU A 144 -13.70 -5.81 2.07
CA GLU A 144 -13.58 -7.23 1.76
C GLU A 144 -12.95 -7.46 0.39
N THR A 145 -12.00 -8.37 0.31
CA THR A 145 -11.17 -8.73 -0.85
C THR A 145 -10.19 -7.66 -1.35
N MET A 146 -10.03 -6.54 -0.64
CA MET A 146 -9.04 -5.53 -1.01
C MET A 146 -7.64 -6.05 -0.83
N PHE A 147 -6.77 -5.83 -1.83
CA PHE A 147 -5.36 -6.22 -1.76
C PHE A 147 -4.47 -5.10 -1.24
N SER A 148 -3.43 -5.47 -0.52
CA SER A 148 -2.32 -4.60 -0.15
C SER A 148 -1.00 -5.32 -0.39
N LEU A 149 -0.15 -4.73 -1.20
CA LEU A 149 1.18 -5.24 -1.50
C LEU A 149 2.24 -4.38 -0.82
N VAL A 150 3.24 -5.04 -0.25
CA VAL A 150 4.43 -4.40 0.28
C VAL A 150 5.62 -4.80 -0.57
N VAL A 151 6.29 -3.84 -1.20
CA VAL A 151 7.45 -4.08 -2.08
C VAL A 151 8.72 -3.71 -1.34
N SER A 152 9.71 -4.60 -1.34
CA SER A 152 11.00 -4.39 -0.66
C SER A 152 11.85 -3.34 -1.38
N ASP A 153 12.86 -2.84 -0.65
CA ASP A 153 13.93 -1.96 -1.15
C ASP A 153 13.43 -0.75 -1.93
N TYR A 154 12.42 -0.05 -1.37
CA TYR A 154 11.81 1.14 -2.00
C TYR A 154 11.26 0.89 -3.43
N GLY A 155 10.81 -0.33 -3.71
CA GLY A 155 10.27 -0.73 -5.00
C GLY A 155 11.26 -1.46 -5.91
N ASP A 156 12.51 -1.74 -5.46
CA ASP A 156 13.47 -2.50 -6.26
C ASP A 156 13.25 -4.01 -6.20
N GLY A 157 12.63 -4.52 -5.13
CA GLY A 157 12.33 -5.95 -5.00
C GLY A 157 11.36 -6.49 -6.04
N GLY A 158 10.57 -5.63 -6.65
CA GLY A 158 9.64 -6.01 -7.70
C GLY A 158 8.30 -6.53 -7.19
N ILE A 159 7.42 -6.84 -8.14
CA ILE A 159 6.09 -7.43 -7.92
C ILE A 159 6.08 -8.80 -8.62
N PRO A 160 5.41 -9.83 -8.10
CA PRO A 160 5.39 -11.15 -8.73
C PRO A 160 5.19 -11.08 -10.26
N PRO A 161 5.88 -11.97 -11.05
CA PRO A 161 6.58 -13.17 -10.58
C PRO A 161 7.96 -12.93 -9.95
N ALA A 162 8.44 -11.67 -9.83
CA ALA A 162 9.67 -11.37 -9.11
C ALA A 162 9.47 -11.60 -7.60
N GLU A 163 10.46 -12.17 -6.94
CA GLU A 163 10.50 -12.27 -5.49
C GLU A 163 10.82 -10.90 -4.90
N GLY A 164 10.01 -10.38 -4.00
CA GLY A 164 10.28 -9.11 -3.34
C GLY A 164 9.05 -8.31 -2.97
N ALA A 165 7.86 -8.94 -3.06
CA ALA A 165 6.64 -8.36 -2.52
C ALA A 165 5.91 -9.33 -1.58
N GLY A 166 5.45 -8.80 -0.45
CA GLY A 166 4.45 -9.44 0.39
C GLY A 166 3.05 -9.09 -0.09
N ILE A 167 2.17 -10.07 -0.17
CA ILE A 167 0.79 -9.88 -0.61
C ILE A 167 -0.15 -10.12 0.56
N HIS A 168 -1.01 -9.15 0.79
CA HIS A 168 -2.00 -9.18 1.87
C HIS A 168 -3.38 -8.91 1.29
N GLN A 169 -4.40 -9.46 1.94
CA GLN A 169 -5.79 -9.23 1.56
C GLN A 169 -6.64 -8.99 2.80
N PHE A 170 -7.61 -8.09 2.69
CA PHE A 170 -8.58 -7.85 3.76
C PHE A 170 -9.69 -8.90 3.66
N GLN A 171 -9.83 -9.72 4.72
CA GLN A 171 -10.79 -10.81 4.80
C GLN A 171 -11.40 -10.86 6.21
N ASP A 172 -12.71 -11.00 6.32
CA ASP A 172 -13.41 -11.13 7.60
C ASP A 172 -13.04 -10.02 8.62
N ASN A 173 -12.98 -8.76 8.14
CA ASN A 173 -12.60 -7.57 8.93
C ASN A 173 -11.17 -7.56 9.49
N GLN A 174 -10.25 -8.29 8.88
CA GLN A 174 -8.82 -8.28 9.24
C GLN A 174 -7.93 -8.42 8.00
N TRP A 175 -6.70 -7.99 8.13
CA TRP A 175 -5.68 -8.31 7.15
C TRP A 175 -5.18 -9.73 7.33
N VAL A 176 -4.95 -10.43 6.23
CA VAL A 176 -4.30 -11.74 6.18
C VAL A 176 -3.14 -11.69 5.21
N GLN A 177 -2.09 -12.43 5.47
CA GLN A 177 -1.01 -12.65 4.51
C GLN A 177 -1.41 -13.77 3.56
N ILE A 178 -1.27 -13.55 2.26
CA ILE A 178 -1.66 -14.52 1.24
C ILE A 178 -0.58 -15.58 1.08
N CYS A 179 -0.97 -16.85 1.18
CA CYS A 179 -0.08 -18.01 1.06
C CYS A 179 -0.03 -18.63 -0.33
N ASP A 180 -0.91 -18.25 -1.25
CA ASP A 180 -1.04 -18.73 -2.63
C ASP A 180 -0.84 -17.59 -3.66
N ALA A 181 0.12 -16.71 -3.39
CA ALA A 181 0.38 -15.50 -4.17
C ALA A 181 0.58 -15.79 -5.67
N ASP A 182 1.27 -16.87 -6.02
CA ASP A 182 1.58 -17.25 -7.41
C ASP A 182 0.33 -17.55 -8.26
N THR A 183 -0.77 -17.92 -7.62
CA THR A 183 -2.02 -18.23 -8.30
C THR A 183 -3.06 -17.13 -8.16
N SER A 184 -2.93 -16.28 -7.16
CA SER A 184 -3.91 -15.23 -6.84
C SER A 184 -3.56 -13.87 -7.46
N LEU A 185 -2.28 -13.57 -7.66
CA LEU A 185 -1.81 -12.39 -8.38
C LEU A 185 -1.29 -12.80 -9.76
N ILE A 186 -2.03 -12.44 -10.81
CA ILE A 186 -1.72 -12.80 -12.19
C ILE A 186 -1.23 -11.57 -12.94
N VAL A 187 0.05 -11.53 -13.28
CA VAL A 187 0.59 -10.46 -14.13
C VAL A 187 0.43 -10.88 -15.60
N VAL A 188 -0.29 -10.04 -16.35
CA VAL A 188 -0.53 -10.28 -17.79
C VAL A 188 0.50 -9.48 -18.60
N PRO A 189 1.35 -10.15 -19.41
CA PRO A 189 2.32 -9.45 -20.23
C PRO A 189 1.65 -8.61 -21.31
N ALA A 190 2.32 -7.51 -21.68
CA ALA A 190 1.83 -6.60 -22.74
C ALA A 190 1.81 -7.26 -24.13
N ALA A 191 2.66 -8.27 -24.35
CA ALA A 191 2.70 -9.07 -25.57
C ALA A 191 3.02 -10.53 -25.28
N VAL A 192 2.41 -11.43 -26.00
CA VAL A 192 2.72 -12.88 -26.00
C VAL A 192 3.27 -13.23 -27.37
N HIS A 193 4.51 -13.72 -27.41
CA HIS A 193 5.13 -14.20 -28.63
C HIS A 193 4.99 -15.75 -28.69
N THR A 194 4.50 -16.26 -29.78
CA THR A 194 4.36 -17.70 -30.05
C THR A 194 5.53 -18.24 -30.84
#